data_fb0530f977740c43a5f4bcd1a1a91049
#
_entry.id   fb0530f977740c43a5f4bcd1a1a91049
#
_cell.length_a   1.000
_cell.length_b   1.000
_cell.length_c   1.000
_cell.angle_alpha   90.00
_cell.angle_beta   90.00
_cell.angle_gamma   90.00
#
_symmetry.space_group_name_H-M   'P 1'
#
loop_
_entity.id
_entity.type
_entity.pdbx_description
1 polymer ?
#
loop_
_entity_poly.entity_id
_entity_poly.type
_entity_poly.pdbx_seq_one_letter_code
_entity_poly.pdbx_strand_id
1 'polypeptide(L)'
;MGQLHRVFLGKGAEMTITLYKKDSASGTVYDSSVIESLSVTQNADIMADIVPIDTAICRIRSETPLVAEYMDVDDNTGITGRPLSPLVAPIGHYVVKQINNLGNNLYEIQGYSLVYRLDTPKVPAKYYNGVSLSVALKDVEENANGSFGVTYNVDTALSGKTITGYCPEQTARERLQQFCWAVGGYVSCACSALINILAIPSTAQGTVPKSKIYAFPAVANEDEVARVNLTVHTYTAGTSGDDIVIDADGNKYVHTTSTLTMANEALTGVSNREISVDNATLVNSSNAQATLLRMASVYFNSGTWHGTTTPQGYIPGQMVQAEDRDGIRQGYISALTYSFGKGAATTMELKQSVSIAGLPAPVLSVTSTNETLWITSSDDRVTSFMLYDNDTLIHTFTQLSTPTASITNGTMSWNSITNADGYIVNAVKDGATQSKSVTETSINLSAWLTEAGTYSLTVKASGYGYIMSEESAAVAYTTQTSLQPPTIAMNADGKTLEITDVANATSYDVYVDGTLKTNVAKAVKSTITLKATGSAGFVYSVDAELTSSTVAETITAGRQAVLEYDTLPTYIEVCPSYYAWGGAPTATGASINATSRKYGSSNQTIYRITNITNGAVVNCPVTD
;
A
#
# COMPACT_ATOMS: atom_id res chain seq x y z
N MET A 1 -41.83 1.82 8.93
CA MET A 1 -41.83 2.61 10.18
C MET A 1 -41.14 1.74 11.24
N GLY A 2 -39.82 1.84 11.37
CA GLY A 2 -39.03 1.13 12.38
C GLY A 2 -38.97 1.97 13.64
N GLN A 3 -39.32 1.39 14.78
CA GLN A 3 -39.17 2.03 16.08
C GLN A 3 -37.69 2.27 16.36
N LEU A 4 -37.28 3.54 16.45
CA LEU A 4 -36.01 3.96 17.03
C LEU A 4 -36.00 3.50 18.50
N HIS A 5 -35.12 2.52 18.80
CA HIS A 5 -34.87 2.15 20.19
C HIS A 5 -34.18 3.33 20.88
N ARG A 6 -34.86 3.91 21.86
CA ARG A 6 -34.31 4.93 22.76
C ARG A 6 -33.21 4.31 23.59
N VAL A 7 -31.97 4.65 23.31
CA VAL A 7 -30.85 4.36 24.23
C VAL A 7 -30.84 5.43 25.31
N PHE A 8 -31.14 5.04 26.53
CA PHE A 8 -31.01 5.90 27.69
C PHE A 8 -29.53 6.06 28.03
N LEU A 9 -28.96 7.25 27.78
CA LEU A 9 -27.69 7.65 28.36
C LEU A 9 -27.92 8.08 29.81
N GLY A 10 -27.01 7.66 30.70
CA GLY A 10 -27.09 7.93 32.11
C GLY A 10 -27.19 9.42 32.44
N LYS A 11 -27.77 9.73 33.60
CA LYS A 11 -27.81 11.07 34.19
C LYS A 11 -26.42 11.70 34.14
N GLY A 12 -26.27 12.87 33.43
CA GLY A 12 -25.10 13.71 33.62
C GLY A 12 -24.50 14.47 32.45
N ALA A 13 -25.03 14.40 31.23
CA ALA A 13 -24.57 15.31 30.19
C ALA A 13 -25.25 16.68 30.37
N GLU A 14 -24.59 17.58 31.08
CA GLU A 14 -25.02 18.98 31.18
C GLU A 14 -24.49 19.73 29.97
N MET A 15 -25.36 20.02 29.02
CA MET A 15 -25.06 20.92 27.92
C MET A 15 -25.27 22.35 28.32
N THR A 16 -24.36 23.19 27.91
CA THR A 16 -24.52 24.64 28.04
C THR A 16 -24.32 25.33 26.70
N ILE A 17 -25.10 26.39 26.49
CA ILE A 17 -24.94 27.34 25.40
C ILE A 17 -24.72 28.70 26.02
N THR A 18 -23.62 29.34 25.65
CA THR A 18 -23.33 30.71 26.10
C THR A 18 -23.49 31.67 24.95
N LEU A 19 -24.38 32.66 25.10
CA LEU A 19 -24.64 33.68 24.10
C LEU A 19 -23.93 34.97 24.49
N TYR A 20 -23.11 35.50 23.58
CA TYR A 20 -22.38 36.77 23.77
C TYR A 20 -22.98 37.86 22.90
N LYS A 21 -23.23 39.03 23.48
CA LYS A 21 -23.57 40.23 22.73
C LYS A 21 -22.32 40.83 22.12
N LYS A 22 -22.51 41.71 21.13
CA LYS A 22 -21.44 42.46 20.49
C LYS A 22 -20.58 43.17 21.56
N ASP A 23 -19.26 43.06 21.42
CA ASP A 23 -18.27 43.69 22.28
C ASP A 23 -18.36 43.33 23.78
N SER A 24 -19.03 42.19 24.11
CA SER A 24 -19.17 41.73 25.49
C SER A 24 -18.24 40.58 25.79
N ALA A 25 -17.43 40.69 26.80
CA ALA A 25 -16.59 39.61 27.32
C ALA A 25 -17.37 38.61 28.20
N SER A 26 -18.59 38.95 28.64
CA SER A 26 -19.46 38.09 29.44
C SER A 26 -20.67 37.64 28.63
N GLY A 27 -20.91 36.32 28.61
CA GLY A 27 -22.07 35.71 27.95
C GLY A 27 -23.18 35.35 28.92
N THR A 28 -24.39 35.17 28.39
CA THR A 28 -25.52 34.58 29.11
C THR A 28 -25.53 33.06 28.88
N VAL A 29 -25.46 32.31 29.96
CA VAL A 29 -25.42 30.82 29.92
C VAL A 29 -26.84 30.25 29.99
N TYR A 30 -27.10 29.32 29.08
CA TYR A 30 -28.33 28.53 29.03
C TYR A 30 -27.94 27.04 29.21
N ASP A 31 -28.56 26.38 30.14
CA ASP A 31 -28.30 24.96 30.45
C ASP A 31 -29.36 24.03 29.84
N SER A 32 -29.20 22.75 30.07
CA SER A 32 -30.06 21.71 29.53
C SER A 32 -31.52 21.80 29.99
N SER A 33 -31.87 22.61 31.00
CA SER A 33 -33.24 22.80 31.45
C SER A 33 -34.07 23.67 30.49
N VAL A 34 -33.42 24.54 29.75
CA VAL A 34 -34.02 25.48 28.79
C VAL A 34 -33.64 25.20 27.34
N ILE A 35 -32.62 24.37 27.08
CA ILE A 35 -32.28 23.92 25.74
C ILE A 35 -33.17 22.78 25.32
N GLU A 36 -34.06 23.01 24.31
CA GLU A 36 -34.92 21.97 23.79
C GLU A 36 -34.28 21.05 22.79
N SER A 37 -33.42 21.60 21.94
CA SER A 37 -32.64 20.83 20.98
C SER A 37 -31.39 21.59 20.57
N LEU A 38 -30.34 20.82 20.20
CA LEU A 38 -29.14 21.34 19.59
C LEU A 38 -28.64 20.33 18.56
N SER A 39 -28.24 20.86 17.42
CA SER A 39 -27.51 20.12 16.40
C SER A 39 -26.29 20.93 15.99
N VAL A 40 -25.11 20.34 16.11
CA VAL A 40 -23.86 20.92 15.67
C VAL A 40 -23.24 20.00 14.65
N THR A 41 -23.00 20.51 13.43
CA THR A 41 -22.32 19.78 12.38
C THR A 41 -20.98 20.45 12.12
N GLN A 42 -19.91 19.69 12.34
CA GLN A 42 -18.53 20.08 12.07
C GLN A 42 -18.01 19.27 10.90
N ASN A 43 -17.31 19.92 9.98
CA ASN A 43 -16.86 19.31 8.75
C ASN A 43 -15.35 19.55 8.52
N ALA A 44 -14.69 18.58 7.92
CA ALA A 44 -13.36 18.75 7.35
C ALA A 44 -13.26 17.89 6.09
N ASP A 45 -13.29 18.53 4.96
CA ASP A 45 -12.91 17.87 3.72
C ASP A 45 -11.45 18.25 3.40
N ILE A 46 -10.55 17.30 3.62
CA ILE A 46 -9.11 17.51 3.44
C ILE A 46 -8.69 17.67 1.96
N MET A 47 -9.62 17.37 1.03
CA MET A 47 -9.44 17.52 -0.42
C MET A 47 -10.49 18.45 -1.03
N ALA A 48 -11.09 19.33 -0.23
CA ALA A 48 -12.08 20.28 -0.71
C ALA A 48 -11.49 21.34 -1.66
N ASP A 49 -12.33 21.85 -2.55
CA ASP A 49 -11.99 23.04 -3.34
C ASP A 49 -12.06 24.32 -2.51
N ILE A 50 -12.85 24.29 -1.45
CA ILE A 50 -13.04 25.41 -0.53
C ILE A 50 -13.24 24.90 0.90
N VAL A 51 -12.64 25.58 1.88
CA VAL A 51 -12.78 25.22 3.31
C VAL A 51 -14.26 25.12 3.72
N PRO A 52 -14.72 24.01 4.31
CA PRO A 52 -16.11 23.86 4.73
C PRO A 52 -16.44 24.79 5.92
N ILE A 53 -17.74 25.09 6.08
CA ILE A 53 -18.28 25.89 7.19
C ILE A 53 -19.04 24.96 8.13
N ASP A 54 -18.72 25.00 9.43
CA ASP A 54 -19.48 24.30 10.45
C ASP A 54 -20.75 25.04 10.78
N THR A 55 -21.79 24.31 11.20
CA THR A 55 -23.10 24.87 11.55
C THR A 55 -23.53 24.43 12.95
N ALA A 56 -24.17 25.33 13.66
CA ALA A 56 -24.85 25.04 14.92
C ALA A 56 -26.27 25.59 14.90
N ILE A 57 -27.25 24.73 15.17
CA ILE A 57 -28.64 25.10 15.28
C ILE A 57 -29.15 24.68 16.65
N CYS A 58 -29.62 25.62 17.44
CA CYS A 58 -30.18 25.34 18.76
C CYS A 58 -31.54 25.97 18.97
N ARG A 59 -32.37 25.32 19.80
CA ARG A 59 -33.66 25.87 20.26
C ARG A 59 -33.63 26.03 21.77
N ILE A 60 -33.86 27.26 22.21
CA ILE A 60 -33.79 27.67 23.60
C ILE A 60 -35.12 28.32 24.02
N ARG A 61 -35.63 27.98 25.21
CA ARG A 61 -36.71 28.72 25.87
C ARG A 61 -36.13 29.91 26.61
N SER A 62 -36.68 31.10 26.36
CA SER A 62 -36.31 32.32 27.06
C SER A 62 -37.48 33.24 27.21
N GLU A 63 -37.70 33.75 28.41
CA GLU A 63 -38.74 34.75 28.68
C GLU A 63 -38.38 36.14 28.13
N THR A 64 -37.13 36.35 27.82
CA THR A 64 -36.64 37.61 27.26
C THR A 64 -36.15 37.41 25.82
N PRO A 65 -36.32 38.42 24.94
CA PRO A 65 -35.81 38.34 23.58
C PRO A 65 -34.29 38.06 23.56
N LEU A 66 -33.89 37.07 22.74
CA LEU A 66 -32.46 36.74 22.58
C LEU A 66 -31.80 37.66 21.59
N VAL A 67 -30.63 38.16 21.98
CA VAL A 67 -29.71 38.92 21.12
C VAL A 67 -28.29 38.42 21.35
N ALA A 68 -27.63 37.96 20.29
CA ALA A 68 -26.27 37.50 20.37
C ALA A 68 -25.53 37.75 19.06
N GLU A 69 -24.22 37.90 19.12
CA GLU A 69 -23.30 37.92 17.99
C GLU A 69 -22.50 36.61 17.91
N TYR A 70 -22.25 36.00 19.06
CA TYR A 70 -21.53 34.74 19.16
C TYR A 70 -22.26 33.76 20.06
N MET A 71 -22.03 32.48 19.81
CA MET A 71 -22.55 31.36 20.55
C MET A 71 -21.45 30.35 20.81
N ASP A 72 -21.19 30.04 22.07
CA ASP A 72 -20.35 28.93 22.48
C ASP A 72 -21.24 27.74 22.83
N VAL A 73 -20.82 26.56 22.40
CA VAL A 73 -21.47 25.28 22.72
C VAL A 73 -20.52 24.41 23.52
N ASP A 74 -20.95 24.02 24.72
CA ASP A 74 -20.21 23.18 25.64
C ASP A 74 -21.04 21.93 26.03
N ASP A 75 -20.41 20.76 26.02
CA ASP A 75 -21.07 19.50 26.38
C ASP A 75 -20.84 19.04 27.80
N ASN A 76 -20.03 19.75 28.59
CA ASN A 76 -19.68 19.46 30.01
C ASN A 76 -19.51 17.94 30.32
N THR A 77 -19.30 17.10 29.32
CA THR A 77 -19.28 15.64 29.48
C THR A 77 -17.98 15.14 30.11
N GLY A 78 -17.05 16.05 30.43
CA GLY A 78 -15.76 15.70 31.02
C GLY A 78 -14.89 14.86 30.10
N ILE A 79 -15.08 14.90 28.77
CA ILE A 79 -14.26 14.18 27.81
C ILE A 79 -12.85 14.72 27.89
N THR A 80 -11.95 13.92 28.46
CA THR A 80 -10.52 14.22 28.53
C THR A 80 -9.85 13.78 27.23
N GLY A 81 -8.86 14.55 26.76
CA GLY A 81 -8.03 14.17 25.61
C GLY A 81 -8.31 14.89 24.31
N ARG A 82 -9.00 16.02 24.33
CA ARG A 82 -9.17 16.87 23.15
C ARG A 82 -7.83 17.50 22.76
N PRO A 83 -7.42 17.44 21.48
CA PRO A 83 -6.06 17.85 21.08
C PRO A 83 -5.85 19.35 21.06
N LEU A 84 -6.90 20.16 21.14
CA LEU A 84 -6.83 21.61 21.06
C LEU A 84 -7.20 22.21 22.41
N SER A 85 -6.22 22.89 22.94
CA SER A 85 -6.24 23.53 24.28
C SER A 85 -7.27 24.63 24.43
N PRO A 86 -7.38 25.01 25.61
CA PRO A 86 -8.32 25.16 26.69
C PRO A 86 -9.13 26.42 26.61
N LEU A 87 -9.48 26.91 25.44
CA LEU A 87 -10.25 28.11 25.32
C LEU A 87 -11.73 27.81 25.06
N VAL A 88 -12.47 27.84 26.12
CA VAL A 88 -13.83 28.38 26.24
C VAL A 88 -14.99 27.52 25.69
N ALA A 89 -14.85 26.79 24.58
CA ALA A 89 -15.96 25.99 24.05
C ALA A 89 -15.54 24.58 23.65
N PRO A 90 -15.89 23.56 24.39
CA PRO A 90 -15.46 22.19 24.10
C PRO A 90 -16.01 21.60 22.78
N ILE A 91 -17.12 22.13 22.24
CA ILE A 91 -17.64 21.73 20.93
C ILE A 91 -17.28 22.76 19.87
N GLY A 92 -17.58 24.03 20.09
CA GLY A 92 -17.21 25.06 19.13
C GLY A 92 -17.69 26.46 19.49
N HIS A 93 -17.14 27.44 18.76
CA HIS A 93 -17.49 28.84 18.82
C HIS A 93 -18.09 29.27 17.47
N TYR A 94 -19.26 29.87 17.50
CA TYR A 94 -20.06 30.14 16.30
C TYR A 94 -20.46 31.61 16.23
N VAL A 95 -20.39 32.19 15.03
CA VAL A 95 -20.97 33.50 14.70
C VAL A 95 -22.48 33.31 14.54
N VAL A 96 -23.29 34.00 15.33
CA VAL A 96 -24.74 33.92 15.22
C VAL A 96 -25.20 34.66 13.97
N LYS A 97 -25.82 33.95 13.08
CA LYS A 97 -26.35 34.47 11.81
C LYS A 97 -27.80 34.88 11.91
N GLN A 98 -28.60 34.14 12.67
CA GLN A 98 -30.02 34.35 12.74
C GLN A 98 -30.56 33.88 14.09
N ILE A 99 -31.53 34.62 14.62
CA ILE A 99 -32.33 34.27 15.77
C ILE A 99 -33.81 34.42 15.36
N ASN A 100 -34.53 33.35 15.35
CA ASN A 100 -35.94 33.28 15.00
C ASN A 100 -36.77 33.09 16.25
N ASN A 101 -37.76 33.93 16.49
CA ASN A 101 -38.78 33.70 17.52
C ASN A 101 -39.87 32.77 16.94
N LEU A 102 -39.98 31.57 17.48
CA LEU A 102 -40.93 30.54 17.06
C LEU A 102 -42.27 30.63 17.82
N GLY A 103 -42.44 31.62 18.70
CA GLY A 103 -43.59 31.73 19.61
C GLY A 103 -43.42 30.93 20.90
N ASN A 104 -44.30 31.19 21.89
CA ASN A 104 -44.27 30.49 23.20
C ASN A 104 -42.90 30.50 23.90
N ASN A 105 -42.20 31.64 23.84
CA ASN A 105 -40.88 31.84 24.41
C ASN A 105 -39.79 30.89 23.83
N LEU A 106 -40.01 30.31 22.66
CA LEU A 106 -39.07 29.44 21.98
C LEU A 106 -38.34 30.22 20.89
N TYR A 107 -37.02 30.16 20.91
CA TYR A 107 -36.13 30.79 19.92
C TYR A 107 -35.28 29.73 19.25
N GLU A 108 -35.13 29.83 17.93
CA GLU A 108 -34.16 29.08 17.17
C GLU A 108 -32.99 29.98 16.79
N ILE A 109 -31.77 29.54 17.14
CA ILE A 109 -30.52 30.26 16.88
C ILE A 109 -29.74 29.44 15.86
N GLN A 110 -29.27 30.09 14.80
CA GLN A 110 -28.43 29.51 13.79
C GLN A 110 -27.07 30.21 13.81
N GLY A 111 -26.01 29.45 14.00
CA GLY A 111 -24.61 29.90 14.00
C GLY A 111 -23.76 29.16 12.98
N TYR A 112 -22.69 29.81 12.55
CA TYR A 112 -21.69 29.29 11.64
C TYR A 112 -20.29 29.45 12.25
N SER A 113 -19.35 28.52 11.93
CA SER A 113 -17.95 28.65 12.38
C SER A 113 -17.32 29.93 11.86
N LEU A 114 -16.21 30.34 12.47
CA LEU A 114 -15.48 31.58 12.12
C LEU A 114 -15.07 31.66 10.65
N VAL A 115 -14.89 30.53 9.99
CA VAL A 115 -14.59 30.44 8.54
C VAL A 115 -15.64 31.17 7.70
N TYR A 116 -16.90 31.24 8.17
CA TYR A 116 -17.96 31.98 7.49
C TYR A 116 -17.59 33.46 7.25
N ARG A 117 -16.80 34.09 8.13
CA ARG A 117 -16.36 35.48 7.98
C ARG A 117 -15.39 35.65 6.80
N LEU A 118 -14.75 34.58 6.33
CA LEU A 118 -13.82 34.58 5.22
C LEU A 118 -14.49 34.45 3.85
N ASP A 119 -15.79 34.21 3.80
CA ASP A 119 -16.52 33.88 2.57
C ASP A 119 -16.84 35.10 1.67
N THR A 120 -16.85 36.28 2.23
CA THR A 120 -17.25 37.49 1.51
C THR A 120 -16.08 38.37 1.04
N PRO A 121 -15.05 38.60 1.82
CA PRO A 121 -13.96 39.50 1.42
C PRO A 121 -13.08 38.83 0.37
N LYS A 122 -12.75 39.62 -0.67
CA LYS A 122 -11.80 39.18 -1.69
C LYS A 122 -10.40 39.66 -1.34
N VAL A 123 -9.45 38.75 -1.52
CA VAL A 123 -8.03 39.00 -1.40
C VAL A 123 -7.48 39.20 -2.81
N PRO A 124 -6.76 40.30 -3.08
CA PRO A 124 -6.21 40.58 -4.38
C PRO A 124 -5.24 39.50 -4.87
N ALA A 125 -5.07 39.40 -6.18
CA ALA A 125 -4.12 38.49 -6.78
C ALA A 125 -2.71 38.71 -6.25
N LYS A 126 -1.99 37.63 -5.91
CA LYS A 126 -0.64 37.74 -5.33
C LYS A 126 0.25 36.57 -5.69
N TYR A 127 1.51 36.86 -5.95
CA TYR A 127 2.57 35.85 -6.06
C TYR A 127 3.32 35.77 -4.72
N TYR A 128 3.38 34.58 -4.16
CA TYR A 128 4.16 34.26 -2.96
C TYR A 128 5.50 33.65 -3.37
N ASN A 129 6.59 34.10 -2.78
CA ASN A 129 7.94 33.62 -3.07
C ASN A 129 8.61 33.07 -1.81
N GLY A 130 8.34 31.83 -1.47
CA GLY A 130 8.98 31.15 -0.34
C GLY A 130 8.63 31.74 1.03
N VAL A 131 7.46 32.36 1.19
CA VAL A 131 7.04 32.94 2.46
C VAL A 131 6.52 31.88 3.42
N SER A 132 6.73 32.06 4.72
CA SER A 132 6.14 31.13 5.70
C SER A 132 4.62 31.18 5.68
N LEU A 133 3.97 30.06 6.03
CA LEU A 133 2.51 29.99 6.13
C LEU A 133 1.94 31.11 7.04
N SER A 134 2.59 31.39 8.16
CA SER A 134 2.14 32.46 9.08
C SER A 134 2.19 33.86 8.44
N VAL A 135 3.20 34.14 7.61
CA VAL A 135 3.29 35.39 6.86
C VAL A 135 2.21 35.47 5.79
N ALA A 136 1.94 34.38 5.08
CA ALA A 136 0.89 34.33 4.08
C ALA A 136 -0.52 34.50 4.68
N LEU A 137 -0.77 33.96 5.87
CA LEU A 137 -2.03 34.14 6.60
C LEU A 137 -2.21 35.61 7.06
N LYS A 138 -1.14 36.22 7.58
CA LYS A 138 -1.18 37.62 7.98
C LYS A 138 -1.42 38.53 6.78
N ASP A 139 -0.83 38.25 5.64
CA ASP A 139 -1.08 38.95 4.39
C ASP A 139 -2.56 38.91 3.98
N VAL A 140 -3.21 37.74 4.10
CA VAL A 140 -4.66 37.59 3.86
C VAL A 140 -5.47 38.47 4.80
N GLU A 141 -5.11 38.50 6.09
CA GLU A 141 -5.80 39.34 7.10
C GLU A 141 -5.65 40.84 6.81
N GLU A 142 -4.47 41.29 6.44
CA GLU A 142 -4.15 42.71 6.18
C GLU A 142 -4.77 43.23 4.86
N ASN A 143 -4.77 42.40 3.82
CA ASN A 143 -5.22 42.80 2.47
C ASN A 143 -6.72 42.64 2.20
N ALA A 144 -7.43 41.95 3.02
CA ALA A 144 -8.86 41.73 2.82
C ALA A 144 -9.72 42.85 3.46
N ASN A 145 -9.39 44.13 3.25
CA ASN A 145 -10.18 45.33 3.58
C ASN A 145 -10.78 45.34 4.99
N GLY A 146 -10.02 44.97 5.98
CA GLY A 146 -10.39 45.07 7.39
C GLY A 146 -10.17 43.74 8.13
N SER A 147 -9.88 43.88 9.40
CA SER A 147 -9.76 42.74 10.31
C SER A 147 -11.05 41.91 10.29
N PHE A 148 -10.99 40.65 9.86
CA PHE A 148 -12.12 39.74 9.93
C PHE A 148 -12.51 39.39 11.37
N GLY A 149 -11.74 39.86 12.35
CA GLY A 149 -11.91 39.47 13.74
C GLY A 149 -11.67 37.95 13.94
N VAL A 150 -10.82 37.35 13.13
CA VAL A 150 -10.42 35.93 13.24
C VAL A 150 -8.95 35.85 13.62
N THR A 151 -8.59 34.84 14.37
CA THR A 151 -7.20 34.54 14.74
C THR A 151 -6.87 33.13 14.24
N TYR A 152 -5.70 32.98 13.64
CA TYR A 152 -5.21 31.70 13.16
C TYR A 152 -4.29 31.03 14.19
N ASN A 153 -4.43 29.73 14.31
CA ASN A 153 -3.50 28.88 15.02
C ASN A 153 -2.95 27.84 14.04
N VAL A 154 -1.64 27.75 13.91
CA VAL A 154 -0.96 26.87 12.95
C VAL A 154 -0.29 25.73 13.70
N ASP A 155 -0.57 24.50 13.27
CA ASP A 155 0.09 23.30 13.78
C ASP A 155 1.62 23.43 13.66
N THR A 156 2.32 23.02 14.70
CA THR A 156 3.80 23.05 14.73
C THR A 156 4.42 22.22 13.60
N ALA A 157 3.77 21.15 13.15
CA ALA A 157 4.19 20.35 12.00
C ALA A 157 4.18 21.13 10.67
N LEU A 158 3.42 22.23 10.60
CA LEU A 158 3.34 23.09 9.42
C LEU A 158 4.18 24.37 9.55
N SER A 159 4.75 24.65 10.72
CA SER A 159 5.45 25.92 11.01
C SER A 159 6.66 26.18 10.10
N GLY A 160 7.32 25.13 9.62
CA GLY A 160 8.45 25.20 8.69
C GLY A 160 8.08 25.18 7.20
N LYS A 161 6.78 25.09 6.88
CA LYS A 161 6.33 25.06 5.49
C LYS A 161 6.26 26.45 4.89
N THR A 162 6.61 26.55 3.62
CA THR A 162 6.59 27.79 2.85
C THR A 162 5.57 27.74 1.73
N ILE A 163 5.07 28.92 1.34
CA ILE A 163 4.15 29.13 0.24
C ILE A 163 4.92 29.73 -0.93
N THR A 164 4.84 29.09 -2.08
CA THR A 164 5.40 29.58 -3.35
C THR A 164 4.38 29.38 -4.46
N GLY A 165 4.15 30.40 -5.26
CA GLY A 165 3.24 30.34 -6.41
C GLY A 165 2.27 31.51 -6.44
N TYR A 166 1.40 31.52 -7.44
CA TYR A 166 0.45 32.59 -7.70
C TYR A 166 -0.96 32.20 -7.23
N CYS A 167 -1.60 33.10 -6.53
CA CYS A 167 -3.03 33.01 -6.23
C CYS A 167 -3.79 34.11 -6.96
N PRO A 168 -4.84 33.79 -7.72
CA PRO A 168 -5.71 34.78 -8.34
C PRO A 168 -6.52 35.56 -7.31
N GLU A 169 -7.19 36.64 -7.70
CA GLU A 169 -8.16 37.30 -6.86
C GLU A 169 -9.28 36.31 -6.52
N GLN A 170 -9.51 36.10 -5.22
CA GLN A 170 -10.47 35.13 -4.71
C GLN A 170 -10.88 35.47 -3.28
N THR A 171 -11.88 34.80 -2.73
CA THR A 171 -12.26 35.01 -1.33
C THR A 171 -11.13 34.60 -0.38
N ALA A 172 -11.09 35.17 0.81
CA ALA A 172 -10.12 34.76 1.84
C ALA A 172 -10.27 33.26 2.20
N ARG A 173 -11.48 32.72 2.12
CA ARG A 173 -11.79 31.31 2.36
C ARG A 173 -11.19 30.39 1.28
N GLU A 174 -11.33 30.74 0.00
CA GLU A 174 -10.68 30.03 -1.11
C GLU A 174 -9.15 30.12 -1.01
N ARG A 175 -8.62 31.32 -0.66
CA ARG A 175 -7.18 31.52 -0.46
C ARG A 175 -6.63 30.62 0.65
N LEU A 176 -7.37 30.49 1.75
CA LEU A 176 -6.99 29.62 2.85
C LEU A 176 -6.93 28.14 2.40
N GLN A 177 -7.86 27.72 1.55
CA GLN A 177 -7.82 26.37 0.96
C GLN A 177 -6.58 26.15 0.07
N GLN A 178 -6.19 27.15 -0.73
CA GLN A 178 -4.95 27.07 -1.52
C GLN A 178 -3.72 26.87 -0.63
N PHE A 179 -3.66 27.55 0.51
CA PHE A 179 -2.57 27.34 1.47
C PHE A 179 -2.58 25.91 2.03
N CYS A 180 -3.76 25.39 2.35
CA CYS A 180 -3.91 23.99 2.82
C CYS A 180 -3.40 22.98 1.79
N TRP A 181 -3.72 23.17 0.51
CA TRP A 181 -3.18 22.35 -0.57
C TRP A 181 -1.66 22.38 -0.61
N ALA A 182 -1.07 23.58 -0.53
CA ALA A 182 0.37 23.76 -0.62
C ALA A 182 1.15 23.12 0.52
N VAL A 183 0.64 23.24 1.77
CA VAL A 183 1.38 22.79 2.96
C VAL A 183 0.99 21.38 3.44
N GLY A 184 -0.09 20.80 2.92
CA GLY A 184 -0.63 19.53 3.42
C GLY A 184 -1.38 19.68 4.72
N GLY A 185 -2.13 20.77 4.85
CA GLY A 185 -2.97 21.07 5.99
C GLY A 185 -4.46 20.99 5.70
N TYR A 186 -5.25 21.10 6.73
CA TYR A 186 -6.71 21.30 6.67
C TYR A 186 -7.15 22.28 7.75
N VAL A 187 -8.34 22.85 7.58
CA VAL A 187 -8.88 23.83 8.51
C VAL A 187 -9.89 23.18 9.45
N SER A 188 -9.83 23.52 10.73
CA SER A 188 -10.82 23.14 11.74
C SER A 188 -11.11 24.29 12.70
N CYS A 189 -12.39 24.57 12.96
CA CYS A 189 -12.86 25.41 14.05
C CYS A 189 -13.41 24.59 15.23
N ALA A 190 -13.32 23.27 15.17
CA ALA A 190 -13.81 22.40 16.21
C ALA A 190 -13.07 22.62 17.53
N CYS A 191 -13.81 22.64 18.63
CA CYS A 191 -13.29 22.83 19.98
C CYS A 191 -12.45 24.12 20.18
N SER A 192 -12.68 25.17 19.40
CA SER A 192 -11.84 26.35 19.39
C SER A 192 -12.61 27.62 19.00
N ALA A 193 -12.19 28.75 19.57
CA ALA A 193 -12.57 30.08 19.10
C ALA A 193 -11.55 30.66 18.09
N LEU A 194 -10.68 29.80 17.53
CA LEU A 194 -9.68 30.13 16.53
C LEU A 194 -9.93 29.33 15.25
N ILE A 195 -9.40 29.80 14.14
CA ILE A 195 -9.26 29.02 12.92
C ILE A 195 -7.95 28.24 13.01
N ASN A 196 -8.03 26.93 13.22
CA ASN A 196 -6.86 26.09 13.31
C ASN A 196 -6.50 25.53 11.93
N ILE A 197 -5.24 25.63 11.56
CA ILE A 197 -4.67 25.00 10.38
C ILE A 197 -3.81 23.83 10.87
N LEU A 198 -4.31 22.64 10.68
CA LEU A 198 -3.77 21.39 11.22
C LEU A 198 -3.11 20.59 10.12
N ALA A 199 -2.05 19.87 10.45
CA ALA A 199 -1.43 18.93 9.51
C ALA A 199 -2.36 17.74 9.25
N ILE A 200 -2.48 17.32 7.98
CA ILE A 200 -3.23 16.10 7.62
C ILE A 200 -2.46 14.89 8.19
N PRO A 201 -3.06 14.10 9.09
CA PRO A 201 -2.39 12.96 9.69
C PRO A 201 -2.20 11.84 8.67
N SER A 202 -1.04 11.17 8.73
CA SER A 202 -0.74 9.99 7.90
C SER A 202 -1.03 8.66 8.61
N THR A 203 -1.32 8.70 9.91
CA THR A 203 -1.61 7.53 10.75
C THR A 203 -2.81 7.77 11.63
N ALA A 204 -3.51 6.70 11.99
CA ALA A 204 -4.64 6.81 12.89
C ALA A 204 -4.22 7.34 14.27
N GLN A 205 -4.94 8.36 14.73
CA GLN A 205 -4.72 9.06 16.00
C GLN A 205 -5.51 8.45 17.16
N GLY A 206 -6.36 7.48 16.86
CA GLY A 206 -7.13 6.77 17.87
C GLY A 206 -8.08 5.74 17.27
N THR A 207 -8.80 5.05 18.15
CA THR A 207 -9.75 4.00 17.78
C THR A 207 -11.10 4.26 18.44
N VAL A 208 -12.18 4.16 17.67
CA VAL A 208 -13.56 4.10 18.15
C VAL A 208 -13.89 2.64 18.37
N PRO A 209 -13.93 2.14 19.60
CA PRO A 209 -14.17 0.74 19.88
C PRO A 209 -15.64 0.38 19.62
N LYS A 210 -15.90 -0.86 19.23
CA LYS A 210 -17.24 -1.38 18.94
C LYS A 210 -18.26 -1.11 20.04
N SER A 211 -17.84 -1.11 21.29
CA SER A 211 -18.70 -0.83 22.45
C SER A 211 -19.24 0.61 22.52
N LYS A 212 -18.69 1.52 21.71
CA LYS A 212 -19.09 2.93 21.63
C LYS A 212 -19.93 3.24 20.40
N ILE A 213 -20.22 2.24 19.57
CA ILE A 213 -21.02 2.36 18.35
C ILE A 213 -22.42 1.81 18.66
N TYR A 214 -23.46 2.65 18.50
CA TYR A 214 -24.83 2.32 18.95
C TYR A 214 -25.68 1.59 17.92
N ALA A 215 -25.42 1.79 16.64
CA ALA A 215 -26.22 1.20 15.58
C ALA A 215 -25.29 0.49 14.59
N PHE A 216 -25.86 -0.37 13.76
CA PHE A 216 -25.10 -0.93 12.64
C PHE A 216 -24.68 0.21 11.73
N PRO A 217 -23.36 0.44 11.57
CA PRO A 217 -22.88 1.47 10.66
C PRO A 217 -23.28 1.12 9.24
N ALA A 218 -23.53 2.14 8.45
CA ALA A 218 -23.70 2.00 7.02
C ALA A 218 -22.37 2.33 6.33
N VAL A 219 -22.02 1.57 5.31
CA VAL A 219 -20.93 1.91 4.40
C VAL A 219 -21.54 2.27 3.07
N ALA A 220 -21.40 3.52 2.67
CA ALA A 220 -21.73 3.97 1.33
C ALA A 220 -20.50 3.74 0.45
N ASN A 221 -20.62 2.93 -0.58
CA ASN A 221 -19.59 2.76 -1.58
C ASN A 221 -19.86 3.74 -2.72
N GLU A 222 -18.87 4.53 -3.05
CA GLU A 222 -18.83 5.33 -4.27
C GLU A 222 -18.18 4.53 -5.40
N ASP A 223 -18.27 5.03 -6.63
CA ASP A 223 -17.53 4.44 -7.74
C ASP A 223 -16.03 4.54 -7.49
N GLU A 224 -15.34 3.42 -7.67
CA GLU A 224 -13.91 3.33 -7.47
C GLU A 224 -13.15 4.25 -8.44
N VAL A 225 -12.14 4.95 -7.94
CA VAL A 225 -11.31 5.86 -8.73
C VAL A 225 -10.10 5.10 -9.27
N ALA A 226 -10.00 5.04 -10.60
CA ALA A 226 -8.91 4.35 -11.28
C ALA A 226 -7.63 5.19 -11.35
N ARG A 227 -7.77 6.52 -11.33
CA ARG A 227 -6.64 7.43 -11.50
C ARG A 227 -6.89 8.77 -10.84
N VAL A 228 -5.84 9.34 -10.25
CA VAL A 228 -5.83 10.74 -9.80
C VAL A 228 -4.80 11.53 -10.61
N ASN A 229 -5.21 12.70 -11.06
CA ASN A 229 -4.39 13.63 -11.83
C ASN A 229 -4.26 14.94 -11.05
N LEU A 230 -3.05 15.44 -10.92
CA LEU A 230 -2.75 16.69 -10.21
C LEU A 230 -2.00 17.62 -11.15
N THR A 231 -2.54 18.81 -11.37
CA THR A 231 -1.85 19.84 -12.13
C THR A 231 -0.80 20.52 -11.24
N VAL A 232 0.41 20.57 -11.75
CA VAL A 232 1.57 21.24 -11.14
C VAL A 232 1.77 22.56 -11.86
N HIS A 233 1.79 23.65 -11.11
CA HIS A 233 1.89 25.01 -11.63
C HIS A 233 3.31 25.53 -11.50
N THR A 234 3.79 26.18 -12.55
CA THR A 234 5.09 26.86 -12.56
C THR A 234 4.89 28.29 -13.01
N TYR A 235 5.48 29.23 -12.28
CA TYR A 235 5.39 30.66 -12.56
C TYR A 235 6.79 31.23 -12.68
N THR A 236 7.10 31.84 -13.82
CA THR A 236 8.40 32.46 -14.08
C THR A 236 8.20 33.94 -14.37
N ALA A 237 8.94 34.81 -13.71
CA ALA A 237 8.86 36.26 -13.98
C ALA A 237 9.14 36.54 -15.46
N GLY A 238 8.21 37.21 -16.15
CA GLY A 238 8.32 37.46 -17.58
C GLY A 238 7.12 38.18 -18.15
N THR A 239 7.30 38.74 -19.35
CA THR A 239 6.29 39.56 -20.03
C THR A 239 5.85 38.99 -21.38
N SER A 240 6.41 37.87 -21.79
CA SER A 240 6.09 37.20 -23.07
C SER A 240 5.88 35.72 -22.85
N GLY A 241 4.72 35.20 -23.28
CA GLY A 241 4.27 33.81 -23.14
C GLY A 241 2.80 33.71 -23.51
N ASP A 242 2.31 32.50 -23.67
CA ASP A 242 0.91 32.26 -24.09
C ASP A 242 -0.08 32.46 -22.92
N ASP A 243 0.38 32.21 -21.68
CA ASP A 243 -0.41 32.41 -20.47
C ASP A 243 0.38 33.31 -19.48
N ILE A 244 -0.10 34.51 -19.26
CA ILE A 244 0.52 35.50 -18.39
C ILE A 244 -0.45 35.87 -17.29
N VAL A 245 -0.06 35.63 -16.02
CA VAL A 245 -0.79 36.08 -14.85
C VAL A 245 -0.16 37.37 -14.29
N ILE A 246 -0.99 38.23 -13.68
CA ILE A 246 -0.57 39.52 -13.16
C ILE A 246 -1.03 39.62 -11.72
N ASP A 247 -0.12 39.95 -10.79
CA ASP A 247 -0.48 40.18 -9.40
C ASP A 247 -1.03 41.62 -9.18
N ALA A 248 -1.52 41.91 -7.99
CA ALA A 248 -2.09 43.21 -7.66
C ALA A 248 -1.07 44.37 -7.71
N ASP A 249 0.22 44.09 -7.62
CA ASP A 249 1.32 45.05 -7.71
C ASP A 249 1.72 45.29 -9.18
N GLY A 250 1.10 44.57 -10.14
CA GLY A 250 1.36 44.69 -11.57
C GLY A 250 2.54 43.85 -12.06
N ASN A 251 3.09 42.96 -11.22
CA ASN A 251 4.13 42.02 -11.66
C ASN A 251 3.55 40.94 -12.56
N LYS A 252 4.31 40.57 -13.59
CA LYS A 252 3.89 39.62 -14.60
C LYS A 252 4.68 38.31 -14.49
N TYR A 253 3.96 37.20 -14.57
CA TYR A 253 4.54 35.87 -14.53
C TYR A 253 3.99 35.03 -15.70
N VAL A 254 4.88 34.38 -16.41
CA VAL A 254 4.53 33.34 -17.38
C VAL A 254 4.13 32.10 -16.62
N HIS A 255 2.93 31.63 -16.85
CA HIS A 255 2.37 30.45 -16.21
C HIS A 255 2.44 29.26 -17.16
N THR A 256 2.94 28.15 -16.65
CA THR A 256 2.95 26.85 -17.34
C THR A 256 2.50 25.77 -16.39
N THR A 257 1.96 24.69 -16.96
CA THR A 257 1.46 23.56 -16.17
C THR A 257 2.03 22.24 -16.69
N SER A 258 2.16 21.29 -15.77
CA SER A 258 2.38 19.88 -16.07
C SER A 258 1.43 19.04 -15.23
N THR A 259 1.22 17.77 -15.59
CA THR A 259 0.31 16.89 -14.84
C THR A 259 1.07 15.72 -14.25
N LEU A 260 0.92 15.52 -12.93
CA LEU A 260 1.30 14.29 -12.27
C LEU A 260 0.10 13.37 -12.16
N THR A 261 0.31 12.10 -12.41
CA THR A 261 -0.74 11.08 -12.43
C THR A 261 -0.35 9.90 -11.54
N MET A 262 -1.32 9.36 -10.81
CA MET A 262 -1.16 8.10 -10.09
C MET A 262 -2.33 7.17 -10.41
N ALA A 263 -2.04 5.95 -10.82
CA ALA A 263 -3.02 4.89 -11.05
C ALA A 263 -3.32 4.11 -9.77
N ASN A 264 -4.53 3.61 -9.66
CA ASN A 264 -4.92 2.69 -8.59
C ASN A 264 -4.61 1.25 -9.03
N GLU A 265 -3.49 0.72 -8.57
CA GLU A 265 -3.03 -0.62 -8.94
C GLU A 265 -3.94 -1.76 -8.45
N ALA A 266 -4.79 -1.49 -7.44
CA ALA A 266 -5.76 -2.45 -6.97
C ALA A 266 -6.93 -2.68 -7.95
N LEU A 267 -7.11 -1.76 -8.92
CA LEU A 267 -8.17 -1.82 -9.92
C LEU A 267 -7.65 -2.33 -11.25
N THR A 268 -7.77 -3.61 -11.49
CA THR A 268 -7.47 -4.21 -12.79
C THR A 268 -8.67 -4.08 -13.74
N GLY A 269 -8.76 -2.96 -14.43
CA GLY A 269 -9.60 -2.83 -15.64
C GLY A 269 -11.10 -2.63 -15.44
N VAL A 270 -11.59 -2.30 -14.24
CA VAL A 270 -13.02 -2.25 -13.91
C VAL A 270 -13.60 -0.83 -13.89
N SER A 271 -12.80 0.20 -13.65
CA SER A 271 -13.27 1.60 -13.58
C SER A 271 -12.45 2.51 -14.47
N ASN A 272 -13.14 3.47 -15.10
CA ASN A 272 -12.51 4.56 -15.87
C ASN A 272 -12.67 5.91 -15.17
N ARG A 273 -13.12 5.94 -13.90
CA ARG A 273 -13.28 7.19 -13.16
C ARG A 273 -11.92 7.78 -12.84
N GLU A 274 -11.72 9.02 -13.26
CA GLU A 274 -10.53 9.81 -12.93
C GLU A 274 -10.93 11.03 -12.12
N ILE A 275 -10.10 11.41 -11.18
CA ILE A 275 -10.22 12.67 -10.42
C ILE A 275 -9.07 13.56 -10.84
N SER A 276 -9.38 14.77 -11.29
CA SER A 276 -8.39 15.79 -11.66
C SER A 276 -8.52 16.99 -10.74
N VAL A 277 -7.40 17.50 -10.23
CA VAL A 277 -7.30 18.75 -9.49
C VAL A 277 -6.37 19.67 -10.28
N ASP A 278 -6.93 20.73 -10.83
CA ASP A 278 -6.25 21.71 -11.67
C ASP A 278 -6.33 23.14 -11.12
N ASN A 279 -7.15 23.36 -10.10
CA ASN A 279 -7.38 24.66 -9.49
C ASN A 279 -6.49 24.94 -8.24
N ALA A 280 -5.64 24.00 -7.85
CA ALA A 280 -4.72 24.15 -6.71
C ALA A 280 -3.44 24.91 -7.13
N THR A 281 -3.56 26.21 -7.36
CA THR A 281 -2.55 27.06 -8.02
C THR A 281 -1.22 27.21 -7.27
N LEU A 282 -1.17 26.81 -5.99
CA LEU A 282 0.04 26.77 -5.17
C LEU A 282 0.70 25.37 -5.13
N VAL A 283 0.17 24.42 -5.88
CA VAL A 283 0.83 23.14 -6.08
C VAL A 283 1.91 23.31 -7.14
N ASN A 284 3.15 23.18 -6.72
CA ASN A 284 4.35 23.33 -7.55
C ASN A 284 5.26 22.11 -7.42
N SER A 285 6.40 22.11 -8.08
CA SER A 285 7.34 20.97 -8.08
C SER A 285 7.76 20.49 -6.69
N SER A 286 7.83 21.39 -5.69
CA SER A 286 8.32 21.05 -4.36
C SER A 286 7.30 20.32 -3.47
N ASN A 287 5.99 20.48 -3.73
CA ASN A 287 4.91 19.91 -2.91
C ASN A 287 3.99 18.96 -3.67
N ALA A 288 4.09 18.90 -5.00
CA ALA A 288 3.16 18.18 -5.86
C ALA A 288 3.10 16.68 -5.56
N GLN A 289 4.24 16.03 -5.35
CA GLN A 289 4.26 14.60 -5.06
C GLN A 289 3.59 14.24 -3.74
N ALA A 290 3.89 14.99 -2.68
CA ALA A 290 3.23 14.79 -1.39
C ALA A 290 1.71 15.04 -1.49
N THR A 291 1.29 15.98 -2.32
CA THR A 291 -0.12 16.27 -2.58
C THR A 291 -0.80 15.16 -3.38
N LEU A 292 -0.15 14.64 -4.42
CA LEU A 292 -0.64 13.51 -5.20
C LEU A 292 -0.84 12.25 -4.35
N LEU A 293 0.10 11.95 -3.46
CA LEU A 293 -0.03 10.84 -2.51
C LEU A 293 -1.22 11.00 -1.56
N ARG A 294 -1.47 12.21 -1.07
CA ARG A 294 -2.66 12.50 -0.26
C ARG A 294 -3.95 12.29 -1.04
N MET A 295 -4.01 12.79 -2.28
CA MET A 295 -5.15 12.54 -3.18
C MET A 295 -5.40 11.05 -3.35
N ALA A 296 -4.37 10.30 -3.70
CA ALA A 296 -4.46 8.86 -3.89
C ALA A 296 -4.94 8.14 -2.63
N SER A 297 -4.43 8.50 -1.45
CA SER A 297 -4.83 7.89 -0.18
C SER A 297 -6.31 8.09 0.15
N VAL A 298 -6.90 9.19 -0.28
CA VAL A 298 -8.32 9.53 -0.04
C VAL A 298 -9.21 8.96 -1.14
N TYR A 299 -8.82 9.11 -2.41
CA TYR A 299 -9.69 8.80 -3.54
C TYR A 299 -9.65 7.33 -3.98
N PHE A 300 -8.56 6.60 -3.72
CA PHE A 300 -8.47 5.18 -4.09
C PHE A 300 -9.29 4.25 -3.20
N ASN A 301 -9.81 4.75 -2.10
CA ASN A 301 -10.81 4.03 -1.32
C ASN A 301 -12.14 4.79 -1.35
N SER A 302 -13.10 4.23 -2.04
CA SER A 302 -14.40 4.87 -2.32
C SER A 302 -15.43 4.73 -1.22
N GLY A 303 -15.09 4.14 -0.07
CA GLY A 303 -16.05 3.89 0.98
C GLY A 303 -16.17 5.04 1.99
N THR A 304 -17.41 5.46 2.30
CA THR A 304 -17.71 6.33 3.44
C THR A 304 -18.45 5.52 4.50
N TRP A 305 -17.87 5.44 5.69
CA TRP A 305 -18.47 4.78 6.83
C TRP A 305 -19.28 5.80 7.65
N HIS A 306 -20.54 5.46 7.95
CA HIS A 306 -21.43 6.28 8.76
C HIS A 306 -21.81 5.52 10.03
N GLY A 307 -21.43 6.04 11.18
CA GLY A 307 -21.75 5.42 12.47
C GLY A 307 -22.31 6.40 13.50
N THR A 308 -23.23 5.95 14.34
CA THR A 308 -23.67 6.70 15.51
C THR A 308 -22.91 6.21 16.73
N THR A 309 -22.23 7.12 17.42
CA THR A 309 -21.34 6.81 18.54
C THR A 309 -21.67 7.64 19.77
N THR A 310 -21.14 7.24 20.93
CA THR A 310 -20.98 8.22 22.01
C THR A 310 -19.95 9.27 21.60
N PRO A 311 -20.03 10.51 22.12
CA PRO A 311 -18.98 11.50 21.91
C PRO A 311 -17.60 10.93 22.32
N GLN A 312 -16.61 11.02 21.43
CA GLN A 312 -15.29 10.42 21.61
C GLN A 312 -14.16 11.45 21.76
N GLY A 313 -14.45 12.75 21.63
CA GLY A 313 -13.46 13.82 21.69
C GLY A 313 -12.58 13.98 20.44
N TYR A 314 -12.88 13.26 19.34
CA TYR A 314 -12.24 13.48 18.05
C TYR A 314 -12.81 14.73 17.37
N ILE A 315 -12.05 15.29 16.44
CA ILE A 315 -12.46 16.40 15.58
C ILE A 315 -12.40 16.01 14.11
N PRO A 316 -13.19 16.65 13.24
CA PRO A 316 -13.08 16.44 11.80
C PRO A 316 -11.67 16.67 11.27
N GLY A 317 -11.26 15.89 10.28
CA GLY A 317 -9.92 15.88 9.69
C GLY A 317 -8.94 14.92 10.36
N GLN A 318 -9.21 14.46 11.58
CA GLN A 318 -8.41 13.42 12.22
C GLN A 318 -8.62 12.07 11.53
N MET A 319 -7.54 11.30 11.42
CA MET A 319 -7.62 9.91 10.98
C MET A 319 -7.87 9.02 12.19
N VAL A 320 -8.89 8.17 12.13
CA VAL A 320 -9.23 7.22 13.20
C VAL A 320 -9.53 5.83 12.63
N GLN A 321 -9.50 4.84 13.52
CA GLN A 321 -9.99 3.50 13.26
C GLN A 321 -11.35 3.34 13.93
N ALA A 322 -12.33 2.76 13.24
CA ALA A 322 -13.61 2.35 13.81
C ALA A 322 -13.71 0.82 13.80
N GLU A 323 -13.94 0.23 14.96
CA GLU A 323 -14.14 -1.21 15.11
C GLU A 323 -15.61 -1.54 14.95
N ASP A 324 -16.03 -1.96 13.77
CA ASP A 324 -17.41 -2.39 13.55
C ASP A 324 -17.55 -3.93 13.54
N ARG A 325 -18.72 -4.43 13.14
CA ARG A 325 -19.00 -5.86 13.07
C ARG A 325 -18.15 -6.58 12.03
N ASP A 326 -17.82 -5.88 10.95
CA ASP A 326 -17.20 -6.45 9.75
C ASP A 326 -15.67 -6.23 9.74
N GLY A 327 -15.12 -5.62 10.81
CA GLY A 327 -13.69 -5.43 11.01
C GLY A 327 -13.31 -4.00 11.41
N ILE A 328 -12.06 -3.64 11.14
CA ILE A 328 -11.53 -2.30 11.40
C ILE A 328 -11.61 -1.48 10.13
N ARG A 329 -12.24 -0.31 10.22
CA ARG A 329 -12.28 0.70 9.17
C ARG A 329 -11.39 1.87 9.56
N GLN A 330 -10.51 2.27 8.68
CA GLN A 330 -9.64 3.43 8.90
C GLN A 330 -9.97 4.52 7.90
N GLY A 331 -10.05 5.76 8.38
CA GLY A 331 -10.34 6.90 7.52
C GLY A 331 -10.24 8.22 8.23
N TYR A 332 -10.40 9.29 7.44
CA TYR A 332 -10.51 10.65 7.96
C TYR A 332 -11.95 10.93 8.37
N ILE A 333 -12.13 11.57 9.52
CA ILE A 333 -13.44 12.07 9.94
C ILE A 333 -13.80 13.24 9.01
N SER A 334 -14.73 13.02 8.10
CA SER A 334 -15.21 14.07 7.19
C SER A 334 -16.28 14.95 7.83
N ALA A 335 -17.11 14.37 8.71
CA ALA A 335 -18.11 15.10 9.44
C ALA A 335 -18.39 14.50 10.82
N LEU A 336 -18.67 15.37 11.79
CA LEU A 336 -19.22 15.03 13.10
C LEU A 336 -20.48 15.84 13.34
N THR A 337 -21.60 15.16 13.56
CA THR A 337 -22.85 15.80 13.94
C THR A 337 -23.20 15.43 15.38
N TYR A 338 -23.14 16.40 16.25
CA TYR A 338 -23.59 16.29 17.63
C TYR A 338 -25.07 16.62 17.68
N SER A 339 -25.88 15.72 18.19
CA SER A 339 -27.32 15.92 18.38
C SER A 339 -27.68 15.77 19.84
N PHE A 340 -28.33 16.78 20.39
CA PHE A 340 -28.76 16.85 21.78
C PHE A 340 -30.23 17.18 21.86
N GLY A 341 -30.93 16.41 22.66
CA GLY A 341 -32.33 16.56 22.92
C GLY A 341 -32.67 15.77 24.17
N LYS A 342 -33.36 14.63 24.01
CA LYS A 342 -33.60 13.69 25.12
C LYS A 342 -32.41 12.73 25.38
N GLY A 343 -31.28 12.96 24.74
CA GLY A 343 -30.03 12.22 24.88
C GLY A 343 -28.95 12.85 23.99
N ALA A 344 -27.68 12.51 24.20
CA ALA A 344 -26.56 12.95 23.38
C ALA A 344 -26.12 11.83 22.46
N ALA A 345 -25.97 12.11 21.17
CA ALA A 345 -25.42 11.19 20.18
C ALA A 345 -24.53 11.95 19.22
N THR A 346 -23.51 11.29 18.72
CA THR A 346 -22.61 11.81 17.69
C THR A 346 -22.72 10.92 16.46
N THR A 347 -23.13 11.47 15.34
CA THR A 347 -22.98 10.79 14.05
C THR A 347 -21.61 11.14 13.49
N MET A 348 -20.84 10.11 13.15
CA MET A 348 -19.50 10.24 12.59
C MET A 348 -19.49 9.70 11.18
N GLU A 349 -18.94 10.49 10.27
CA GLU A 349 -18.65 10.06 8.92
C GLU A 349 -17.14 9.91 8.77
N LEU A 350 -16.71 8.69 8.35
CA LEU A 350 -15.33 8.42 8.03
C LEU A 350 -15.19 8.22 6.52
N LYS A 351 -14.44 9.08 5.87
CA LYS A 351 -13.98 8.84 4.51
C LYS A 351 -12.80 7.88 4.61
N GLN A 352 -13.01 6.64 4.20
CA GLN A 352 -12.00 5.60 4.29
C GLN A 352 -10.76 6.02 3.49
N SER A 353 -9.59 5.62 3.96
CA SER A 353 -8.32 5.92 3.30
C SER A 353 -7.46 4.68 3.24
N VAL A 354 -6.70 4.55 2.16
CA VAL A 354 -5.66 3.53 2.02
C VAL A 354 -4.30 4.11 2.39
N SER A 355 -3.47 3.31 3.02
CA SER A 355 -2.08 3.70 3.22
C SER A 355 -1.33 3.49 1.92
N ILE A 356 -0.96 4.58 1.27
CA ILE A 356 -0.10 4.55 0.10
C ILE A 356 1.32 4.86 0.58
N ALA A 357 2.21 3.89 0.41
CA ALA A 357 3.62 4.13 0.71
C ALA A 357 4.13 5.24 -0.21
N GLY A 358 4.66 6.30 0.39
CA GLY A 358 5.29 7.38 -0.36
C GLY A 358 6.44 6.85 -1.20
N LEU A 359 6.62 7.40 -2.39
CA LEU A 359 7.81 7.11 -3.17
C LEU A 359 9.04 7.66 -2.41
N PRO A 360 10.13 6.89 -2.29
CA PRO A 360 11.35 7.39 -1.71
C PRO A 360 11.90 8.54 -2.57
N ALA A 361 12.60 9.48 -1.94
CA ALA A 361 13.30 10.51 -2.68
C ALA A 361 14.28 9.88 -3.65
N PRO A 362 14.38 10.37 -4.90
CA PRO A 362 15.35 9.87 -5.84
C PRO A 362 16.78 10.14 -5.32
N VAL A 363 17.67 9.22 -5.61
CA VAL A 363 19.10 9.39 -5.30
C VAL A 363 19.78 10.01 -6.52
N LEU A 364 20.43 11.14 -6.29
CA LEU A 364 21.23 11.83 -7.30
C LEU A 364 22.71 11.53 -7.07
N SER A 365 23.41 11.14 -8.12
CA SER A 365 24.85 11.01 -8.10
C SER A 365 25.46 11.55 -9.40
N VAL A 366 26.66 12.13 -9.30
CA VAL A 366 27.39 12.67 -10.44
C VAL A 366 28.65 11.85 -10.63
N THR A 367 29.00 11.55 -11.87
CA THR A 367 30.26 10.84 -12.16
C THR A 367 31.47 11.65 -11.69
N SER A 368 32.61 11.01 -11.51
CA SER A 368 33.84 11.65 -11.09
C SER A 368 34.34 12.76 -12.03
N THR A 369 33.85 12.76 -13.26
CA THR A 369 34.14 13.77 -14.29
C THR A 369 33.14 14.91 -14.28
N ASN A 370 32.07 14.86 -13.46
CA ASN A 370 30.94 15.80 -13.42
C ASN A 370 30.20 15.96 -14.78
N GLU A 371 30.27 14.96 -15.65
CA GLU A 371 29.65 15.02 -16.97
C GLU A 371 28.31 14.29 -17.04
N THR A 372 28.05 13.36 -16.09
CA THR A 372 26.83 12.55 -16.13
C THR A 372 26.15 12.58 -14.79
N LEU A 373 24.88 12.99 -14.79
CA LEU A 373 23.96 12.92 -13.65
C LEU A 373 23.19 11.60 -13.70
N TRP A 374 23.33 10.82 -12.64
CA TRP A 374 22.55 9.60 -12.43
C TRP A 374 21.39 9.89 -11.48
N ILE A 375 20.19 9.49 -11.89
CA ILE A 375 18.98 9.59 -11.09
C ILE A 375 18.46 8.17 -10.90
N THR A 376 18.32 7.73 -9.66
CA THR A 376 17.83 6.40 -9.33
C THR A 376 16.74 6.46 -8.27
N SER A 377 15.81 5.52 -8.31
CA SER A 377 14.85 5.24 -7.25
C SER A 377 15.00 3.79 -6.82
N SER A 378 14.80 3.53 -5.55
CA SER A 378 14.68 2.16 -5.03
C SER A 378 13.25 1.61 -5.12
N ASP A 379 12.32 2.40 -5.66
CA ASP A 379 10.90 2.06 -5.78
C ASP A 379 10.56 1.88 -7.26
N ASP A 380 10.12 0.70 -7.61
CA ASP A 380 9.76 0.27 -8.98
C ASP A 380 8.46 0.91 -9.51
N ARG A 381 7.66 1.53 -8.64
CA ARG A 381 6.51 2.34 -9.05
C ARG A 381 6.91 3.66 -9.71
N VAL A 382 8.18 4.06 -9.63
CA VAL A 382 8.67 5.29 -10.26
C VAL A 382 8.83 5.08 -11.76
N THR A 383 7.94 5.64 -12.55
CA THR A 383 7.95 5.58 -14.03
C THR A 383 8.43 6.86 -14.70
N SER A 384 8.65 7.93 -13.94
CA SER A 384 9.19 9.18 -14.45
C SER A 384 9.93 9.97 -13.38
N PHE A 385 10.94 10.75 -13.80
CA PHE A 385 11.57 11.80 -13.01
C PHE A 385 11.45 13.11 -13.73
N MET A 386 11.23 14.19 -13.00
CA MET A 386 11.28 15.55 -13.52
C MET A 386 12.49 16.27 -12.95
N LEU A 387 13.33 16.82 -13.81
CA LEU A 387 14.50 17.60 -13.42
C LEU A 387 14.16 19.09 -13.52
N TYR A 388 14.36 19.82 -12.46
CA TYR A 388 14.14 21.25 -12.38
C TYR A 388 15.44 21.99 -12.06
N ASP A 389 15.59 23.19 -12.58
CA ASP A 389 16.57 24.17 -12.17
C ASP A 389 15.83 25.45 -11.72
N ASN A 390 15.95 25.82 -10.44
CA ASN A 390 15.26 26.95 -9.86
C ASN A 390 13.77 27.02 -10.26
N ASP A 391 13.03 25.89 -10.03
CA ASP A 391 11.62 25.71 -10.40
C ASP A 391 11.29 25.69 -11.89
N THR A 392 12.28 25.76 -12.76
CA THR A 392 12.10 25.59 -14.21
C THR A 392 12.30 24.14 -14.61
N LEU A 393 11.28 23.51 -15.22
CA LEU A 393 11.40 22.16 -15.73
C LEU A 393 12.40 22.11 -16.88
N ILE A 394 13.50 21.37 -16.70
CA ILE A 394 14.53 21.19 -17.72
C ILE A 394 14.23 19.95 -18.56
N HIS A 395 13.92 18.84 -17.90
CA HIS A 395 13.73 17.56 -18.57
C HIS A 395 12.78 16.65 -17.81
N THR A 396 12.04 15.82 -18.56
CA THR A 396 11.23 14.73 -18.01
C THR A 396 11.80 13.41 -18.48
N PHE A 397 12.31 12.61 -17.54
CA PHE A 397 12.77 11.25 -17.81
C PHE A 397 11.58 10.31 -17.72
N THR A 398 11.23 9.67 -18.82
CA THR A 398 10.16 8.66 -18.87
C THR A 398 10.76 7.27 -18.98
N GLN A 399 10.04 6.26 -18.51
CA GLN A 399 10.49 4.88 -18.56
C GLN A 399 10.41 4.32 -20.00
N LEU A 400 11.45 3.61 -20.43
CA LEU A 400 11.45 2.87 -21.67
C LEU A 400 10.46 1.70 -21.62
N SER A 401 9.90 1.34 -22.75
CA SER A 401 9.02 0.16 -22.85
C SER A 401 9.81 -1.12 -22.57
N THR A 402 9.14 -2.10 -21.98
CA THR A 402 9.72 -3.40 -21.64
C THR A 402 10.00 -4.23 -22.90
N PRO A 403 11.22 -4.76 -23.10
CA PRO A 403 11.52 -5.65 -24.21
C PRO A 403 10.76 -6.98 -24.10
N THR A 404 10.44 -7.59 -25.25
CA THR A 404 9.91 -8.95 -25.33
C THR A 404 11.00 -9.86 -25.87
N ALA A 405 11.44 -10.82 -25.07
CA ALA A 405 12.57 -11.69 -25.37
C ALA A 405 12.16 -13.11 -25.73
N SER A 406 12.98 -13.75 -26.57
CA SER A 406 12.89 -15.15 -26.93
C SER A 406 14.26 -15.77 -27.15
N ILE A 407 14.36 -17.10 -27.07
CA ILE A 407 15.61 -17.83 -27.33
C ILE A 407 15.38 -18.80 -28.48
N THR A 408 16.28 -18.75 -29.47
CA THR A 408 16.31 -19.69 -30.59
C THR A 408 17.77 -20.08 -30.87
N ASN A 409 18.05 -21.37 -30.94
CA ASN A 409 19.37 -21.91 -31.26
C ASN A 409 20.53 -21.31 -30.43
N GLY A 410 20.30 -21.14 -29.12
CA GLY A 410 21.33 -20.60 -28.21
C GLY A 410 21.57 -19.10 -28.34
N THR A 411 20.75 -18.39 -29.10
CA THR A 411 20.76 -16.94 -29.19
C THR A 411 19.48 -16.38 -28.56
N MET A 412 19.62 -15.50 -27.58
CA MET A 412 18.53 -14.69 -27.03
C MET A 412 18.37 -13.44 -27.88
N SER A 413 17.14 -13.13 -28.29
CA SER A 413 16.81 -11.95 -29.08
C SER A 413 15.55 -11.27 -28.52
N TRP A 414 15.42 -9.98 -28.77
CA TRP A 414 14.28 -9.16 -28.34
C TRP A 414 13.96 -8.07 -29.37
N ASN A 415 12.79 -7.45 -29.21
CA ASN A 415 12.37 -6.34 -30.07
C ASN A 415 13.19 -5.06 -29.76
N SER A 416 13.47 -4.26 -30.77
CA SER A 416 14.03 -2.93 -30.58
C SER A 416 13.06 -2.04 -29.80
N ILE A 417 13.58 -1.29 -28.83
CA ILE A 417 12.83 -0.32 -28.02
C ILE A 417 13.21 1.08 -28.49
N THR A 418 12.19 1.90 -28.78
CA THR A 418 12.38 3.29 -29.19
C THR A 418 13.12 4.06 -28.10
N ASN A 419 14.14 4.84 -28.48
CA ASN A 419 15.00 5.61 -27.60
C ASN A 419 15.94 4.78 -26.68
N ALA A 420 16.05 3.48 -26.89
CA ALA A 420 17.09 2.69 -26.22
C ALA A 420 18.43 2.82 -26.96
N ASP A 421 19.48 3.08 -26.21
CA ASP A 421 20.88 3.11 -26.67
C ASP A 421 21.58 1.78 -26.44
N GLY A 422 21.00 0.93 -25.59
CA GLY A 422 21.54 -0.38 -25.25
C GLY A 422 20.59 -1.20 -24.39
N TYR A 423 21.06 -2.39 -24.03
CA TYR A 423 20.29 -3.36 -23.25
C TYR A 423 21.18 -4.01 -22.21
N ILE A 424 20.60 -4.36 -21.07
CA ILE A 424 21.24 -5.12 -20.00
C ILE A 424 20.55 -6.47 -19.92
N VAL A 425 21.28 -7.53 -20.21
CA VAL A 425 20.80 -8.91 -20.09
C VAL A 425 21.27 -9.47 -18.76
N ASN A 426 20.34 -9.97 -17.96
CA ASN A 426 20.61 -10.63 -16.68
C ASN A 426 20.41 -12.14 -16.84
N ALA A 427 21.33 -12.91 -16.27
CA ALA A 427 21.27 -14.37 -16.20
C ALA A 427 21.36 -14.80 -14.73
N VAL A 428 20.31 -15.44 -14.24
CA VAL A 428 20.23 -15.93 -12.85
C VAL A 428 20.32 -17.45 -12.85
N LYS A 429 21.28 -17.98 -12.10
CA LYS A 429 21.45 -19.40 -11.84
C LYS A 429 21.74 -19.62 -10.35
N ASP A 430 21.00 -20.50 -9.70
CA ASP A 430 21.19 -20.87 -8.29
C ASP A 430 21.26 -19.64 -7.33
N GLY A 431 20.50 -18.58 -7.67
CA GLY A 431 20.49 -17.32 -6.92
C GLY A 431 21.63 -16.35 -7.25
N ALA A 432 22.60 -16.73 -8.06
CA ALA A 432 23.66 -15.84 -8.53
C ALA A 432 23.24 -15.17 -9.85
N THR A 433 23.46 -13.85 -9.94
CA THR A 433 23.14 -13.05 -11.13
C THR A 433 24.43 -12.67 -11.86
N GLN A 434 24.46 -12.89 -13.17
CA GLN A 434 25.47 -12.36 -14.09
C GLN A 434 24.77 -11.38 -15.04
N SER A 435 25.38 -10.20 -15.26
CA SER A 435 24.81 -9.18 -16.14
C SER A 435 25.76 -8.88 -17.29
N LYS A 436 25.20 -8.61 -18.47
CA LYS A 436 25.96 -8.20 -19.65
C LYS A 436 25.23 -7.09 -20.40
N SER A 437 25.95 -5.99 -20.65
CA SER A 437 25.45 -4.88 -21.47
C SER A 437 25.77 -5.13 -22.94
N VAL A 438 24.80 -4.87 -23.82
CA VAL A 438 24.90 -4.98 -25.27
C VAL A 438 24.18 -3.82 -25.95
N THR A 439 24.60 -3.44 -27.16
CA THR A 439 23.94 -2.44 -28.00
C THR A 439 23.00 -3.09 -29.03
N GLU A 440 23.24 -4.35 -29.32
CA GLU A 440 22.46 -5.13 -30.26
C GLU A 440 21.16 -5.67 -29.59
N THR A 441 20.20 -6.07 -30.40
CA THR A 441 18.96 -6.69 -29.92
C THR A 441 19.04 -8.21 -29.79
N SER A 442 20.24 -8.74 -29.71
CA SER A 442 20.48 -10.17 -29.52
C SER A 442 21.82 -10.45 -28.86
N ILE A 443 21.95 -11.62 -28.26
CA ILE A 443 23.17 -12.11 -27.63
C ILE A 443 23.32 -13.61 -27.81
N ASN A 444 24.53 -14.06 -28.17
CA ASN A 444 24.87 -15.48 -28.19
C ASN A 444 25.15 -15.96 -26.75
N LEU A 445 24.30 -16.85 -26.24
CA LEU A 445 24.36 -17.33 -24.87
C LEU A 445 25.48 -18.35 -24.63
N SER A 446 25.77 -19.20 -25.62
CA SER A 446 26.81 -20.23 -25.48
C SER A 446 28.23 -19.67 -25.34
N ALA A 447 28.46 -18.47 -25.88
CA ALA A 447 29.73 -17.76 -25.74
C ALA A 447 29.84 -17.03 -24.38
N TRP A 448 28.73 -16.79 -23.70
CA TRP A 448 28.70 -16.05 -22.44
C TRP A 448 28.50 -16.97 -21.23
N LEU A 449 27.54 -17.90 -21.30
CA LEU A 449 27.15 -18.78 -20.20
C LEU A 449 27.81 -20.16 -20.41
N THR A 450 29.00 -20.32 -19.82
CA THR A 450 29.83 -21.53 -20.00
C THR A 450 29.63 -22.57 -18.91
N GLU A 451 29.10 -22.20 -17.77
CA GLU A 451 28.79 -23.15 -16.70
C GLU A 451 27.50 -23.92 -16.99
N ALA A 452 27.55 -25.21 -16.67
CA ALA A 452 26.36 -26.06 -16.82
C ALA A 452 25.22 -25.66 -15.89
N GLY A 453 24.00 -25.78 -16.39
CA GLY A 453 22.80 -25.56 -15.62
C GLY A 453 21.73 -24.81 -16.38
N THR A 454 20.62 -24.57 -15.69
CA THR A 454 19.52 -23.78 -16.24
C THR A 454 19.60 -22.36 -15.70
N TYR A 455 19.62 -21.41 -16.61
CA TYR A 455 19.60 -19.98 -16.35
C TYR A 455 18.20 -19.43 -16.61
N SER A 456 17.76 -18.50 -15.75
CA SER A 456 16.62 -17.65 -15.99
C SER A 456 17.13 -16.32 -16.54
N LEU A 457 16.73 -15.96 -17.74
CA LEU A 457 17.26 -14.81 -18.47
C LEU A 457 16.20 -13.73 -18.60
N THR A 458 16.57 -12.48 -18.30
CA THR A 458 15.77 -11.28 -18.53
C THR A 458 16.58 -10.22 -19.26
N VAL A 459 15.92 -9.25 -19.88
CA VAL A 459 16.56 -8.11 -20.53
C VAL A 459 15.82 -6.83 -20.20
N LYS A 460 16.59 -5.75 -19.95
CA LYS A 460 16.14 -4.37 -19.79
C LYS A 460 16.68 -3.49 -20.90
N ALA A 461 15.89 -2.53 -21.35
CA ALA A 461 16.36 -1.46 -22.24
C ALA A 461 16.93 -0.30 -21.41
N SER A 462 18.00 0.31 -21.86
CA SER A 462 18.63 1.51 -21.30
C SER A 462 18.81 2.57 -22.38
N GLY A 463 18.63 3.86 -22.02
CA GLY A 463 18.80 4.97 -22.96
C GLY A 463 19.14 6.26 -22.20
N TYR A 464 19.93 7.10 -22.84
CA TYR A 464 20.32 8.39 -22.27
C TYR A 464 19.09 9.30 -22.18
N GLY A 465 18.85 9.88 -21.01
CA GLY A 465 17.69 10.74 -20.76
C GLY A 465 16.39 9.99 -20.53
N TYR A 466 16.44 8.67 -20.31
CA TYR A 466 15.30 7.82 -20.02
C TYR A 466 15.53 6.97 -18.78
N ILE A 467 14.46 6.57 -18.11
CA ILE A 467 14.48 5.54 -17.09
C ILE A 467 14.58 4.17 -17.78
N MET A 468 15.42 3.28 -17.26
CA MET A 468 15.49 1.90 -17.78
C MET A 468 14.12 1.23 -17.75
N SER A 469 13.86 0.38 -18.73
CA SER A 469 12.63 -0.40 -18.76
C SER A 469 12.54 -1.38 -17.59
N GLU A 470 11.33 -1.90 -17.35
CA GLU A 470 11.17 -3.12 -16.58
C GLU A 470 11.90 -4.30 -17.23
N GLU A 471 12.13 -5.35 -16.46
CA GLU A 471 12.66 -6.60 -16.97
C GLU A 471 11.65 -7.30 -17.88
N SER A 472 12.11 -7.86 -18.98
CA SER A 472 11.29 -8.75 -19.81
C SER A 472 10.77 -9.92 -18.98
N ALA A 473 9.73 -10.60 -19.48
CA ALA A 473 9.42 -11.93 -18.98
C ALA A 473 10.66 -12.83 -19.03
N ALA A 474 10.86 -13.64 -17.99
CA ALA A 474 12.00 -14.54 -17.89
C ALA A 474 11.94 -15.65 -18.92
N VAL A 475 13.06 -15.92 -19.59
CA VAL A 475 13.21 -17.01 -20.57
C VAL A 475 14.26 -17.98 -20.07
N ALA A 476 13.93 -19.27 -20.03
CA ALA A 476 14.86 -20.29 -19.56
C ALA A 476 15.86 -20.70 -20.65
N TYR A 477 17.13 -20.82 -20.28
CA TYR A 477 18.20 -21.34 -21.12
C TYR A 477 18.99 -22.38 -20.36
N THR A 478 19.12 -23.60 -20.93
CA THR A 478 19.89 -24.66 -20.32
C THR A 478 21.18 -24.86 -21.11
N THR A 479 22.31 -24.68 -20.45
CA THR A 479 23.63 -25.02 -20.99
C THR A 479 23.87 -26.51 -20.78
N GLN A 480 24.27 -27.20 -21.83
CA GLN A 480 24.73 -28.58 -21.70
C GLN A 480 26.22 -28.58 -21.36
N THR A 481 26.59 -29.35 -20.35
CA THR A 481 28.00 -29.66 -20.11
C THR A 481 28.51 -30.57 -21.21
N SER A 482 29.72 -30.32 -21.68
CA SER A 482 30.52 -31.35 -22.30
C SER A 482 30.68 -32.50 -21.28
N LEU A 483 30.15 -33.65 -21.57
CA LEU A 483 30.30 -34.84 -20.72
C LEU A 483 31.79 -35.18 -20.63
N GLN A 484 32.23 -35.67 -19.46
CA GLN A 484 33.59 -36.17 -19.31
C GLN A 484 33.72 -37.44 -20.18
N PRO A 485 34.86 -37.69 -20.84
CA PRO A 485 35.09 -38.92 -21.58
C PRO A 485 34.92 -40.12 -20.64
N PRO A 486 34.21 -41.20 -21.08
CA PRO A 486 34.19 -42.44 -20.32
C PRO A 486 35.57 -43.08 -20.31
N THR A 487 35.92 -43.77 -19.24
CA THR A 487 37.05 -44.70 -19.26
C THR A 487 36.56 -46.05 -19.77
N ILE A 488 37.41 -46.72 -20.55
CA ILE A 488 37.14 -48.06 -21.10
C ILE A 488 38.18 -49.03 -20.63
N ALA A 489 37.75 -50.21 -20.25
CA ALA A 489 38.64 -51.29 -19.88
C ALA A 489 38.23 -52.57 -20.64
N MET A 490 39.17 -53.39 -21.00
CA MET A 490 38.93 -54.71 -21.54
C MET A 490 38.78 -55.69 -20.38
N ASN A 491 37.66 -56.43 -20.36
CA ASN A 491 37.49 -57.49 -19.36
C ASN A 491 38.48 -58.62 -19.49
N ALA A 492 38.67 -59.38 -18.44
CA ALA A 492 39.59 -60.50 -18.39
C ALA A 492 39.36 -61.58 -19.45
N ASP A 493 38.15 -61.61 -20.05
CA ASP A 493 37.81 -62.49 -21.17
C ASP A 493 38.44 -62.08 -22.51
N GLY A 494 39.05 -60.86 -22.56
CA GLY A 494 39.64 -60.31 -23.77
C GLY A 494 38.67 -59.99 -24.90
N LYS A 495 37.33 -60.02 -24.63
CA LYS A 495 36.30 -59.87 -25.64
C LYS A 495 35.25 -58.79 -25.29
N THR A 496 35.11 -58.45 -24.03
CA THR A 496 34.09 -57.53 -23.56
C THR A 496 34.76 -56.24 -23.12
N LEU A 497 34.27 -55.10 -23.66
CA LEU A 497 34.62 -53.74 -23.22
C LEU A 497 33.65 -53.27 -22.15
N GLU A 498 34.23 -52.89 -21.02
CA GLU A 498 33.50 -52.23 -19.96
C GLU A 498 33.66 -50.69 -20.09
N ILE A 499 32.53 -49.98 -20.11
CA ILE A 499 32.50 -48.52 -20.22
C ILE A 499 32.11 -47.96 -18.87
N THR A 500 32.93 -47.12 -18.28
CA THR A 500 32.60 -46.45 -17.00
C THR A 500 31.46 -45.48 -17.22
N ASP A 501 30.43 -45.57 -16.38
CA ASP A 501 29.29 -44.69 -16.43
C ASP A 501 29.70 -43.22 -16.24
N VAL A 502 29.19 -42.39 -17.16
CA VAL A 502 29.36 -40.91 -17.09
C VAL A 502 28.03 -40.29 -16.66
N ALA A 503 28.07 -39.41 -15.69
CA ALA A 503 26.91 -38.69 -15.23
C ALA A 503 26.26 -37.95 -16.42
N ASN A 504 24.91 -37.98 -16.53
CA ASN A 504 24.11 -37.35 -17.58
C ASN A 504 24.34 -37.89 -19.02
N ALA A 505 25.20 -38.90 -19.25
CA ALA A 505 25.23 -39.59 -20.54
C ALA A 505 23.95 -40.43 -20.73
N THR A 506 23.40 -40.43 -21.92
CA THR A 506 22.25 -41.27 -22.30
C THR A 506 22.66 -42.43 -23.18
N SER A 507 23.80 -42.28 -23.86
CA SER A 507 24.39 -43.32 -24.71
C SER A 507 25.88 -43.05 -24.93
N TYR A 508 26.56 -44.04 -25.44
CA TYR A 508 27.99 -43.97 -25.79
C TYR A 508 28.17 -44.36 -27.24
N ASP A 509 28.88 -43.53 -27.99
CA ASP A 509 29.31 -43.85 -29.34
C ASP A 509 30.65 -44.57 -29.28
N VAL A 510 30.74 -45.76 -29.83
CA VAL A 510 31.94 -46.56 -29.85
C VAL A 510 32.59 -46.45 -31.23
N TYR A 511 33.82 -45.96 -31.27
CA TYR A 511 34.63 -45.79 -32.47
C TYR A 511 35.78 -46.78 -32.47
N VAL A 512 36.07 -47.35 -33.65
CA VAL A 512 37.28 -48.14 -33.88
C VAL A 512 38.01 -47.53 -35.08
N ASP A 513 39.27 -47.18 -34.91
CA ASP A 513 40.09 -46.54 -35.92
C ASP A 513 39.41 -45.28 -36.52
N GLY A 514 38.77 -44.48 -35.67
CA GLY A 514 38.08 -43.25 -36.06
C GLY A 514 36.71 -43.45 -36.75
N THR A 515 36.27 -44.70 -36.91
CA THR A 515 34.96 -45.03 -37.54
C THR A 515 33.96 -45.43 -36.47
N LEU A 516 32.80 -44.79 -36.47
CA LEU A 516 31.68 -45.18 -35.58
C LEU A 516 31.26 -46.61 -35.87
N LYS A 517 31.29 -47.49 -34.91
CA LYS A 517 30.90 -48.90 -35.00
C LYS A 517 29.52 -49.14 -34.44
N THR A 518 29.20 -48.53 -33.30
CA THR A 518 27.92 -48.75 -32.65
C THR A 518 27.65 -47.60 -31.66
N ASN A 519 26.37 -47.37 -31.38
CA ASN A 519 25.89 -46.60 -30.26
C ASN A 519 25.32 -47.55 -29.20
N VAL A 520 25.79 -47.42 -27.98
CA VAL A 520 25.34 -48.22 -26.84
C VAL A 520 24.53 -47.34 -25.90
N ALA A 521 23.26 -47.61 -25.70
CA ALA A 521 22.43 -46.91 -24.74
C ALA A 521 22.95 -47.14 -23.32
N LYS A 522 22.98 -46.08 -22.50
CA LYS A 522 23.27 -46.21 -21.09
C LYS A 522 22.20 -47.03 -20.41
N ALA A 523 22.60 -48.00 -19.59
CA ALA A 523 21.65 -48.75 -18.76
C ALA A 523 20.93 -47.79 -17.80
N VAL A 524 19.62 -47.72 -17.90
CA VAL A 524 18.80 -46.90 -16.98
C VAL A 524 18.45 -47.79 -15.80
N LYS A 525 18.98 -47.47 -14.63
CA LYS A 525 18.62 -48.14 -13.38
C LYS A 525 17.19 -47.80 -12.98
N SER A 526 16.46 -48.82 -12.57
CA SER A 526 15.15 -48.62 -11.94
C SER A 526 15.32 -48.26 -10.48
N THR A 527 14.49 -47.37 -9.97
CA THR A 527 14.61 -46.86 -8.59
C THR A 527 13.37 -47.21 -7.76
N ILE A 528 13.60 -47.43 -6.47
CA ILE A 528 12.55 -47.60 -5.45
C ILE A 528 12.92 -46.71 -4.29
N THR A 529 11.97 -45.89 -3.80
CA THR A 529 12.18 -45.05 -2.63
C THR A 529 11.42 -45.61 -1.44
N LEU A 530 12.13 -45.93 -0.37
CA LEU A 530 11.56 -46.32 0.92
C LEU A 530 11.67 -45.17 1.90
N LYS A 531 10.57 -44.78 2.55
CA LYS A 531 10.53 -43.65 3.49
C LYS A 531 10.01 -44.11 4.84
N ALA A 532 10.74 -43.76 5.91
CA ALA A 532 10.26 -43.87 7.28
C ALA A 532 9.44 -42.60 7.61
N THR A 533 8.13 -42.77 7.81
CA THR A 533 7.24 -41.67 8.25
C THR A 533 6.78 -42.00 9.66
N GLY A 534 6.93 -41.02 10.59
CA GLY A 534 6.65 -41.17 12.00
C GLY A 534 7.88 -40.97 12.87
N SER A 535 7.83 -41.40 14.12
CA SER A 535 8.86 -41.16 15.16
C SER A 535 9.94 -42.26 15.20
N ALA A 536 9.75 -43.39 14.58
CA ALA A 536 10.66 -44.54 14.62
C ALA A 536 11.13 -44.98 13.21
N GLY A 537 12.04 -45.92 13.14
CA GLY A 537 12.60 -46.47 11.93
C GLY A 537 12.05 -47.88 11.63
N PHE A 538 12.40 -48.39 10.46
CA PHE A 538 12.11 -49.77 10.03
C PHE A 538 13.32 -50.44 9.39
N VAL A 539 13.33 -51.73 9.38
CA VAL A 539 14.31 -52.53 8.63
C VAL A 539 13.67 -53.08 7.36
N TYR A 540 14.47 -53.26 6.33
CA TYR A 540 14.03 -53.90 5.07
C TYR A 540 15.01 -54.94 4.57
N SER A 541 14.52 -55.88 3.81
CA SER A 541 15.28 -56.93 3.10
C SER A 541 14.76 -57.02 1.67
N VAL A 542 15.65 -57.21 0.72
CA VAL A 542 15.34 -57.30 -0.70
C VAL A 542 15.50 -58.75 -1.14
N ASP A 543 14.51 -59.29 -1.86
CA ASP A 543 14.45 -60.65 -2.34
C ASP A 543 14.83 -61.75 -1.30
N ALA A 544 14.67 -61.40 -0.03
CA ALA A 544 14.94 -62.26 1.09
C ALA A 544 13.92 -62.07 2.19
N GLU A 545 13.55 -63.13 2.88
CA GLU A 545 12.62 -63.05 4.00
C GLU A 545 13.29 -62.49 5.24
N LEU A 546 12.64 -61.51 5.91
CA LEU A 546 13.07 -61.00 7.20
C LEU A 546 12.94 -62.08 8.27
N THR A 547 14.04 -62.70 8.62
CA THR A 547 14.17 -63.69 9.69
C THR A 547 15.24 -63.26 10.67
N SER A 548 15.36 -63.95 11.81
CA SER A 548 16.40 -63.64 12.83
C SER A 548 17.84 -63.78 12.32
N SER A 549 18.02 -64.44 11.20
CA SER A 549 19.34 -64.63 10.56
C SER A 549 19.59 -63.71 9.35
N THR A 550 18.59 -62.94 8.93
CA THR A 550 18.72 -62.02 7.79
C THR A 550 19.43 -60.77 8.19
N VAL A 551 20.47 -60.39 7.45
CA VAL A 551 21.09 -59.05 7.56
C VAL A 551 20.16 -58.09 6.85
N ALA A 552 19.53 -57.21 7.61
CA ALA A 552 18.58 -56.21 7.11
C ALA A 552 19.14 -54.79 7.29
N GLU A 553 18.91 -53.96 6.32
CA GLU A 553 19.25 -52.54 6.39
C GLU A 553 18.17 -51.76 7.13
N THR A 554 18.58 -50.72 7.86
CA THR A 554 17.69 -49.93 8.69
C THR A 554 17.53 -48.53 8.11
N ILE A 555 16.27 -48.07 7.98
CA ILE A 555 15.95 -46.66 7.69
C ILE A 555 15.40 -46.04 8.97
N THR A 556 16.08 -45.03 9.45
CA THR A 556 15.69 -44.31 10.69
C THR A 556 14.57 -43.31 10.45
N ALA A 557 13.91 -42.86 11.55
CA ALA A 557 12.82 -41.90 11.53
C ALA A 557 13.13 -40.64 10.67
N GLY A 558 12.18 -40.26 9.84
CA GLY A 558 12.28 -39.11 8.96
C GLY A 558 13.29 -39.22 7.82
N ARG A 559 13.89 -40.41 7.61
CA ARG A 559 14.85 -40.66 6.53
C ARG A 559 14.21 -41.46 5.40
N GLN A 560 14.88 -41.46 4.26
CA GLN A 560 14.54 -42.30 3.10
C GLN A 560 15.79 -42.92 2.52
N ALA A 561 15.60 -44.09 1.88
CA ALA A 561 16.59 -44.72 1.01
C ALA A 561 16.06 -44.77 -0.42
N VAL A 562 16.90 -44.42 -1.37
CA VAL A 562 16.65 -44.65 -2.80
C VAL A 562 17.50 -45.84 -3.21
N LEU A 563 16.83 -46.91 -3.59
CA LEU A 563 17.46 -48.17 -4.00
C LEU A 563 17.49 -48.21 -5.52
N GLU A 564 18.63 -48.46 -6.10
CA GLU A 564 18.83 -48.52 -7.54
C GLU A 564 19.11 -49.98 -7.98
N TYR A 565 18.40 -50.44 -9.01
CA TYR A 565 18.47 -51.78 -9.52
C TYR A 565 18.57 -51.81 -11.03
N ASP A 566 19.43 -52.65 -11.57
CA ASP A 566 19.42 -52.99 -13.00
C ASP A 566 18.17 -53.77 -13.38
N THR A 567 17.72 -54.63 -12.48
CA THR A 567 16.45 -55.37 -12.58
C THR A 567 15.71 -55.22 -11.26
N LEU A 568 14.45 -54.79 -11.32
CA LEU A 568 13.65 -54.59 -10.12
C LEU A 568 13.54 -55.89 -9.32
N PRO A 569 13.63 -55.84 -7.97
CA PRO A 569 13.46 -56.98 -7.12
C PRO A 569 12.04 -57.56 -7.22
N THR A 570 11.93 -58.87 -7.04
CA THR A 570 10.62 -59.54 -7.02
C THR A 570 9.77 -59.07 -5.85
N TYR A 571 10.40 -58.83 -4.72
CA TYR A 571 9.76 -58.22 -3.54
C TYR A 571 10.77 -57.54 -2.61
N ILE A 572 10.23 -56.68 -1.75
CA ILE A 572 10.94 -56.10 -0.59
C ILE A 572 10.09 -56.37 0.67
N GLU A 573 10.70 -56.87 1.73
CA GLU A 573 10.04 -56.99 3.03
C GLU A 573 10.46 -55.82 3.95
N VAL A 574 9.50 -55.25 4.67
CA VAL A 574 9.72 -54.17 5.66
C VAL A 574 9.12 -54.56 7.01
N CYS A 575 9.83 -54.20 8.08
CA CYS A 575 9.45 -54.50 9.47
C CYS A 575 9.85 -53.32 10.38
N PRO A 576 9.04 -52.93 11.37
CA PRO A 576 9.48 -51.91 12.34
C PRO A 576 10.69 -52.41 13.14
N SER A 577 11.67 -51.55 13.39
CA SER A 577 12.94 -51.97 14.02
C SER A 577 12.75 -52.51 15.45
N TYR A 578 12.00 -51.80 16.31
CA TYR A 578 11.72 -52.17 17.68
C TYR A 578 10.31 -51.78 18.14
N TYR A 579 9.57 -51.08 17.34
CA TYR A 579 8.31 -50.40 17.68
C TYR A 579 7.18 -50.92 16.80
N ALA A 580 6.01 -50.36 16.94
CA ALA A 580 4.84 -50.77 16.19
C ALA A 580 4.67 -49.96 14.88
N TRP A 581 3.90 -50.55 13.97
CA TRP A 581 3.39 -49.78 12.83
C TRP A 581 2.40 -48.70 13.32
N GLY A 582 2.59 -47.44 12.94
CA GLY A 582 1.63 -46.35 13.18
C GLY A 582 0.41 -46.43 12.24
N GLY A 583 0.41 -47.36 11.32
CA GLY A 583 -0.61 -47.69 10.33
C GLY A 583 -0.03 -48.64 9.29
N ALA A 584 -0.84 -49.11 8.36
CA ALA A 584 -0.33 -49.92 7.26
C ALA A 584 0.55 -49.05 6.32
N PRO A 585 1.70 -49.57 5.85
CA PRO A 585 2.45 -48.88 4.80
C PRO A 585 1.60 -48.63 3.56
N THR A 586 1.92 -47.55 2.87
CA THR A 586 1.28 -47.19 1.60
C THR A 586 2.32 -47.14 0.49
N ALA A 587 1.93 -47.49 -0.72
CA ALA A 587 2.82 -47.45 -1.87
C ALA A 587 2.16 -46.80 -3.07
N THR A 588 2.97 -46.10 -3.87
CA THR A 588 2.67 -45.72 -5.24
C THR A 588 3.59 -46.52 -6.15
N GLY A 589 3.07 -47.18 -7.16
CA GLY A 589 3.85 -48.00 -8.07
C GLY A 589 4.26 -49.39 -7.54
N ALA A 590 3.63 -49.87 -6.46
CA ALA A 590 3.82 -51.21 -5.93
C ALA A 590 2.58 -51.69 -5.18
N SER A 591 2.51 -53.00 -4.91
CA SER A 591 1.47 -53.64 -4.09
C SER A 591 2.03 -53.99 -2.71
N ILE A 592 1.21 -53.88 -1.66
CA ILE A 592 1.61 -54.18 -0.28
C ILE A 592 0.73 -55.26 0.29
N ASN A 593 1.35 -56.30 0.84
CA ASN A 593 0.68 -57.43 1.48
C ASN A 593 1.21 -57.60 2.91
N ALA A 594 0.30 -57.62 3.88
CA ALA A 594 0.65 -57.92 5.28
C ALA A 594 0.94 -59.41 5.46
N THR A 595 1.97 -59.73 6.20
CA THR A 595 2.31 -61.11 6.62
C THR A 595 2.84 -61.06 8.06
N SER A 596 2.84 -62.21 8.74
CA SER A 596 3.37 -62.32 10.10
C SER A 596 4.58 -63.23 10.09
N ARG A 597 5.69 -62.73 10.59
CA ARG A 597 6.97 -63.47 10.68
C ARG A 597 7.67 -63.23 11.99
N LYS A 598 8.56 -64.16 12.37
CA LYS A 598 9.50 -63.91 13.44
C LYS A 598 10.63 -62.99 12.98
N TYR A 599 10.78 -61.87 13.64
CA TYR A 599 11.95 -61.04 13.54
C TYR A 599 12.56 -60.85 14.91
N GLY A 600 13.78 -61.37 15.12
CA GLY A 600 14.35 -61.48 16.46
C GLY A 600 13.60 -62.50 17.29
N SER A 601 13.22 -62.17 18.51
CA SER A 601 12.51 -63.04 19.47
C SER A 601 11.00 -62.93 19.41
N SER A 602 10.44 -62.02 18.60
CA SER A 602 9.01 -61.67 18.58
C SER A 602 8.36 -61.97 17.21
N ASN A 603 7.08 -62.35 17.23
CA ASN A 603 6.27 -62.34 16.01
C ASN A 603 5.85 -60.90 15.75
N GLN A 604 6.21 -60.37 14.58
CA GLN A 604 5.84 -59.03 14.17
C GLN A 604 5.05 -59.08 12.85
N THR A 605 4.17 -58.12 12.65
CA THR A 605 3.56 -57.91 11.35
C THR A 605 4.61 -57.26 10.47
N ILE A 606 4.90 -57.93 9.35
CA ILE A 606 5.76 -57.38 8.30
C ILE A 606 4.93 -57.17 7.04
N TYR A 607 5.41 -56.32 6.17
CA TYR A 607 4.76 -56.11 4.88
C TYR A 607 5.71 -56.52 3.75
N ARG A 608 5.16 -57.29 2.82
CA ARG A 608 5.85 -57.63 1.58
C ARG A 608 5.35 -56.73 0.46
N ILE A 609 6.27 -56.00 -0.15
CA ILE A 609 6.06 -55.08 -1.26
C ILE A 609 6.36 -55.85 -2.54
N THR A 610 5.39 -55.99 -3.43
CA THR A 610 5.46 -56.75 -4.68
C THR A 610 4.96 -55.94 -5.86
N ASN A 611 5.03 -56.45 -7.07
CA ASN A 611 4.60 -55.76 -8.29
C ASN A 611 5.23 -54.36 -8.41
N ILE A 612 6.51 -54.27 -8.12
CA ILE A 612 7.25 -53.02 -8.02
C ILE A 612 7.50 -52.51 -9.44
N THR A 613 7.19 -51.22 -9.66
CA THR A 613 7.49 -50.51 -10.90
C THR A 613 8.62 -49.52 -10.68
N ASN A 614 9.30 -49.12 -11.75
CA ASN A 614 10.34 -48.09 -11.68
C ASN A 614 9.77 -46.77 -11.10
N GLY A 615 10.52 -46.19 -10.15
CA GLY A 615 10.10 -44.97 -9.43
C GLY A 615 9.09 -45.21 -8.31
N ALA A 616 8.83 -46.46 -7.91
CA ALA A 616 7.93 -46.76 -6.80
C ALA A 616 8.36 -46.07 -5.52
N VAL A 617 7.38 -45.54 -4.76
CA VAL A 617 7.59 -44.90 -3.46
C VAL A 617 6.76 -45.64 -2.41
N VAL A 618 7.41 -46.08 -1.35
CA VAL A 618 6.79 -46.75 -0.21
C VAL A 618 6.97 -45.89 1.06
N ASN A 619 5.85 -45.56 1.68
CA ASN A 619 5.83 -44.84 2.94
C ASN A 619 5.51 -45.82 4.08
N CYS A 620 6.41 -45.90 5.04
CA CYS A 620 6.32 -46.82 6.19
C CYS A 620 6.06 -45.99 7.48
N PRO A 621 4.80 -45.89 7.94
CA PRO A 621 4.46 -45.18 9.18
C PRO A 621 4.86 -46.06 10.38
N VAL A 622 5.89 -45.65 11.10
CA VAL A 622 6.42 -46.37 12.28
C VAL A 622 6.39 -45.46 13.48
N THR A 623 5.83 -45.93 14.58
CA THR A 623 5.70 -45.15 15.83
C THR A 623 6.36 -45.89 16.99
N ASP A 624 6.73 -45.15 18.04
CA ASP A 624 7.25 -45.67 19.30
C ASP A 624 6.19 -46.46 20.07
#